data_e2a8ab70dab9ee1990e50dc02cbeb8ca
#
_entry.id   e2a8ab70dab9ee1990e50dc02cbeb8ca
#
_cell.length_a   1.000
_cell.length_b   1.000
_cell.length_c   1.000
_cell.angle_alpha   90.00
_cell.angle_beta   90.00
_cell.angle_gamma   90.00
#
_symmetry.space_group_name_H-M   'P 1'
#
loop_
_entity.id
_entity.type
_entity.pdbx_description
1 polymer ?
#
loop_
_entity_poly.entity_id
_entity_poly.type
_entity_poly.pdbx_seq_one_letter_code
_entity_poly.pdbx_strand_id
1 'polypeptide(L)'
;MSIYLTAIIKSKPEFTAEVKDILEKMAIETRKESACVLYDLHQGINDENVFVFYEIWENQAGLDNHNQQPYIKEFVSRADSLLSEMPTLYLTQKVD
;
A
#
# COMPACT_ATOMS: atom_id res chain seq x y z
N MET A 1 9.54 7.89 -16.34
CA MET A 1 9.58 6.42 -16.25
C MET A 1 8.60 5.95 -15.18
N SER A 2 7.68 5.09 -15.56
CA SER A 2 6.69 4.56 -14.62
C SER A 2 7.35 3.62 -13.61
N ILE A 3 6.81 3.67 -12.38
CA ILE A 3 7.24 2.78 -11.30
C ILE A 3 6.12 1.79 -11.06
N TYR A 4 6.46 0.50 -11.08
CA TYR A 4 5.51 -0.59 -10.76
C TYR A 4 5.88 -1.10 -9.37
N LEU A 5 4.96 -0.93 -8.41
CA LEU A 5 5.24 -1.22 -7.01
C LEU A 5 4.30 -2.31 -6.50
N THR A 6 4.88 -3.30 -5.83
CA THR A 6 4.11 -4.31 -5.11
C THR A 6 4.42 -4.15 -3.62
N ALA A 7 3.38 -3.94 -2.82
CA ALA A 7 3.52 -3.82 -1.37
C ALA A 7 2.82 -4.99 -0.70
N ILE A 8 3.52 -5.70 0.17
CA ILE A 8 2.97 -6.82 0.92
C ILE A 8 2.85 -6.40 2.38
N ILE A 9 1.63 -6.45 2.91
CA ILE A 9 1.30 -5.99 4.26
C ILE A 9 0.66 -7.14 5.01
N LYS A 10 1.19 -7.47 6.19
CA LYS A 10 0.69 -8.58 7.01
C LYS A 10 0.19 -8.04 8.33
N SER A 11 -1.12 -8.15 8.57
CA SER A 11 -1.71 -7.72 9.83
C SER A 11 -1.51 -8.75 10.93
N LYS A 12 -1.51 -8.29 12.17
CA LYS A 12 -1.69 -9.20 13.30
C LYS A 12 -3.11 -9.76 13.21
N PRO A 13 -3.32 -11.05 13.54
CA PRO A 13 -4.64 -11.68 13.36
C PRO A 13 -5.78 -10.94 14.06
N GLU A 14 -5.53 -10.34 15.22
CA GLU A 14 -6.55 -9.62 15.98
C GLU A 14 -6.94 -8.28 15.35
N PHE A 15 -6.15 -7.77 14.41
CA PHE A 15 -6.39 -6.46 13.78
C PHE A 15 -6.72 -6.53 12.28
N THR A 16 -6.97 -7.72 11.74
CA THR A 16 -7.19 -7.89 10.30
C THR A 16 -8.31 -7.01 9.75
N ALA A 17 -9.46 -6.96 10.43
CA ALA A 17 -10.58 -6.14 9.99
C ALA A 17 -10.25 -4.65 10.04
N GLU A 18 -9.57 -4.20 11.09
CA GLU A 18 -9.16 -2.80 11.23
C GLU A 18 -8.15 -2.41 10.17
N VAL A 19 -7.15 -3.26 9.92
CA VAL A 19 -6.15 -3.02 8.88
C VAL A 19 -6.81 -2.93 7.51
N LYS A 20 -7.73 -3.86 7.21
CA LYS A 20 -8.46 -3.85 5.94
C LYS A 20 -9.19 -2.51 5.74
N ASP A 21 -9.89 -2.03 6.77
CA ASP A 21 -10.62 -0.77 6.70
C ASP A 21 -9.68 0.41 6.43
N ILE A 22 -8.55 0.45 7.12
CA ILE A 22 -7.54 1.50 6.92
C ILE A 22 -7.01 1.47 5.48
N LEU A 23 -6.66 0.29 4.97
CA LEU A 23 -6.09 0.16 3.63
C LEU A 23 -7.11 0.50 2.54
N GLU A 24 -8.39 0.16 2.75
CA GLU A 24 -9.46 0.54 1.81
C GLU A 24 -9.61 2.06 1.73
N LYS A 25 -9.57 2.74 2.87
CA LYS A 25 -9.66 4.20 2.92
C LYS A 25 -8.44 4.85 2.28
N MET A 26 -7.25 4.30 2.52
CA MET A 26 -6.02 4.77 1.87
C MET A 26 -6.11 4.65 0.35
N ALA A 27 -6.70 3.57 -0.15
CA ALA A 27 -6.85 3.37 -1.59
C ALA A 27 -7.73 4.45 -2.21
N ILE A 28 -8.83 4.81 -1.54
CA ILE A 28 -9.74 5.86 -2.02
C ILE A 28 -8.99 7.19 -2.15
N GLU A 29 -8.23 7.57 -1.12
CA GLU A 29 -7.50 8.84 -1.13
C GLU A 29 -6.33 8.83 -2.11
N THR A 30 -5.61 7.72 -2.19
CA THR A 30 -4.45 7.58 -3.09
C THR A 30 -4.86 7.73 -4.56
N ARG A 31 -6.02 7.19 -4.94
CA ARG A 31 -6.48 7.28 -6.34
C ARG A 31 -6.79 8.69 -6.78
N LYS A 32 -6.91 9.64 -5.86
CA LYS A 32 -7.11 11.06 -6.17
C LYS A 32 -5.79 11.76 -6.47
N GLU A 33 -4.65 11.15 -6.18
CA GLU A 33 -3.33 11.74 -6.46
C GLU A 33 -3.07 11.72 -7.96
N SER A 34 -2.62 12.85 -8.51
CA SER A 34 -2.49 13.02 -9.96
C SER A 34 -1.50 12.06 -10.60
N ALA A 35 -0.44 11.66 -9.88
CA ALA A 35 0.58 10.76 -10.41
C ALA A 35 0.22 9.28 -10.23
N CYS A 36 -0.89 8.96 -9.59
CA CYS A 36 -1.34 7.59 -9.40
C CYS A 36 -2.01 7.06 -10.65
N VAL A 37 -1.39 6.08 -11.30
CA VAL A 37 -1.95 5.44 -12.49
C VAL A 37 -2.85 4.27 -12.10
N LEU A 38 -2.40 3.48 -11.12
CA LEU A 38 -3.13 2.30 -10.62
C LEU A 38 -2.83 2.13 -9.15
N TYR A 39 -3.83 1.75 -8.37
CA TYR A 39 -3.65 1.48 -6.95
C TYR A 39 -4.71 0.47 -6.53
N ASP A 40 -4.39 -0.82 -6.65
CA ASP A 40 -5.34 -1.91 -6.39
C ASP A 40 -4.96 -2.66 -5.11
N LEU A 41 -5.94 -2.84 -4.24
CA LEU A 41 -5.78 -3.56 -2.98
C LEU A 41 -6.33 -4.98 -3.13
N HIS A 42 -5.55 -5.95 -2.68
CA HIS A 42 -5.92 -7.37 -2.69
C HIS A 42 -5.75 -7.95 -1.30
N GLN A 43 -6.53 -8.99 -0.99
CA GLN A 43 -6.41 -9.73 0.25
C GLN A 43 -6.12 -11.19 -0.09
N GLY A 44 -5.26 -11.85 0.70
CA GLY A 44 -4.91 -13.24 0.47
C GLY A 44 -6.12 -14.16 0.54
N ILE A 45 -6.20 -15.11 -0.37
CA ILE A 45 -7.28 -16.11 -0.39
C ILE A 45 -7.03 -17.16 0.70
N ASN A 46 -5.78 -17.60 0.84
CA ASN A 46 -5.41 -18.64 1.80
C ASN A 46 -4.99 -18.08 3.16
N ASP A 47 -4.73 -16.79 3.26
CA ASP A 47 -4.36 -16.12 4.49
C ASP A 47 -4.95 -14.72 4.49
N GLU A 48 -6.04 -14.53 5.23
CA GLU A 48 -6.77 -13.26 5.27
C GLU A 48 -5.98 -12.13 5.94
N ASN A 49 -4.88 -12.45 6.63
CA ASN A 49 -4.03 -11.46 7.27
C ASN A 49 -3.07 -10.78 6.28
N VAL A 50 -2.97 -11.31 5.06
CA VAL A 50 -2.09 -10.77 4.03
C VAL A 50 -2.86 -9.86 3.09
N PHE A 51 -2.33 -8.65 2.91
CA PHE A 51 -2.85 -7.68 1.94
C PHE A 51 -1.75 -7.34 0.95
N VAL A 52 -2.12 -7.13 -0.30
CA VAL A 52 -1.16 -6.77 -1.35
C VAL A 52 -1.70 -5.57 -2.10
N PHE A 53 -0.89 -4.50 -2.18
CA PHE A 53 -1.15 -3.41 -3.11
C PHE A 53 -0.36 -3.66 -4.37
N TYR A 54 -1.00 -3.50 -5.53
CA TYR A 54 -0.32 -3.40 -6.80
C TYR A 54 -0.51 -1.98 -7.30
N GLU A 55 0.60 -1.27 -7.54
CA GLU A 55 0.58 0.17 -7.80
C GLU A 55 1.39 0.50 -9.04
N ILE A 56 0.90 1.50 -9.78
CA ILE A 56 1.67 2.06 -10.89
C ILE A 56 1.70 3.58 -10.69
N TRP A 57 2.89 4.15 -10.68
CA TRP A 57 3.12 5.58 -10.52
C TRP A 57 3.76 6.14 -11.78
N GLU A 58 3.37 7.36 -12.16
CA GLU A 58 3.91 8.00 -13.36
C GLU A 58 5.44 8.16 -13.32
N ASN A 59 5.97 8.46 -12.12
CA ASN A 59 7.40 8.69 -11.92
C ASN A 59 7.77 8.64 -10.45
N GLN A 60 9.06 8.73 -10.17
CA GLN A 60 9.57 8.69 -8.80
C GLN A 60 9.07 9.89 -7.97
N ALA A 61 9.00 11.07 -8.58
CA ALA A 61 8.52 12.26 -7.86
C ALA A 61 7.08 12.08 -7.36
N GLY A 62 6.23 11.45 -8.17
CA GLY A 62 4.85 11.15 -7.76
C GLY A 62 4.79 10.17 -6.61
N LEU A 63 5.62 9.14 -6.63
CA LEU A 63 5.70 8.18 -5.52
C LEU A 63 6.24 8.85 -4.26
N ASP A 64 7.26 9.70 -4.38
CA ASP A 64 7.81 10.43 -3.23
C ASP A 64 6.73 11.32 -2.60
N ASN A 65 5.95 12.00 -3.43
CA ASN A 65 4.83 12.82 -2.95
C ASN A 65 3.78 11.99 -2.23
N HIS A 66 3.47 10.79 -2.75
CA HIS A 66 2.54 9.85 -2.12
C HIS A 66 3.00 9.51 -0.70
N ASN A 67 4.29 9.24 -0.52
CA ASN A 67 4.84 8.87 0.77
C ASN A 67 4.83 10.01 1.78
N GLN A 68 4.58 11.25 1.36
CA GLN A 68 4.45 12.41 2.23
C GLN A 68 3.01 12.72 2.62
N GLN A 69 2.03 12.00 2.05
CA GLN A 69 0.62 12.26 2.36
C GLN A 69 0.30 11.91 3.82
N PRO A 70 -0.57 12.70 4.48
CA PRO A 70 -0.91 12.46 5.90
C PRO A 70 -1.45 11.06 6.16
N TYR A 71 -2.28 10.52 5.27
CA TYR A 71 -2.88 9.20 5.46
C TYR A 71 -1.84 8.07 5.35
N ILE A 72 -0.78 8.28 4.57
CA ILE A 72 0.31 7.30 4.48
C ILE A 72 1.18 7.38 5.74
N LYS A 73 1.54 8.59 6.16
CA LYS A 73 2.35 8.79 7.37
C LYS A 73 1.64 8.26 8.61
N GLU A 74 0.32 8.45 8.70
CA GLU A 74 -0.46 7.93 9.81
C GLU A 74 -0.41 6.40 9.85
N PHE A 75 -0.59 5.75 8.69
CA PHE A 75 -0.51 4.29 8.63
C PHE A 75 0.88 3.80 9.07
N VAL A 76 1.95 4.42 8.56
CA VAL A 76 3.32 4.06 8.93
C VAL A 76 3.54 4.19 10.43
N SER A 77 2.98 5.24 11.05
CA SER A 77 3.11 5.45 12.50
C SER A 77 2.39 4.39 13.33
N ARG A 78 1.37 3.74 12.75
CA ARG A 78 0.59 2.70 13.44
C ARG A 78 1.04 1.28 13.10
N ALA A 79 1.97 1.14 12.15
CA ALA A 79 2.38 -0.17 11.63
C ALA A 79 2.89 -1.11 12.73
N ASP A 80 3.71 -0.63 13.66
CA ASP A 80 4.24 -1.45 14.74
C ASP A 80 3.14 -2.10 15.58
N SER A 81 2.04 -1.38 15.80
CA SER A 81 0.94 -1.87 16.63
C SER A 81 0.02 -2.84 15.89
N LEU A 82 -0.17 -2.63 14.59
CA LEU A 82 -1.20 -3.34 13.81
C LEU A 82 -0.66 -4.49 12.97
N LEU A 83 0.61 -4.43 12.58
CA LEU A 83 1.19 -5.39 11.63
C LEU A 83 2.10 -6.39 12.33
N SER A 84 2.14 -7.62 11.81
CA SER A 84 3.02 -8.67 12.34
C SER A 84 4.47 -8.47 11.93
N GLU A 85 4.71 -7.70 10.87
CA GLU A 85 6.04 -7.34 10.39
C GLU A 85 5.94 -6.05 9.57
N MET A 86 7.07 -5.42 9.31
CA MET A 86 7.08 -4.22 8.47
C MET A 86 6.70 -4.59 7.04
N PRO A 87 6.00 -3.69 6.31
CA PRO A 87 5.64 -3.96 4.93
C PRO A 87 6.86 -4.24 4.05
N THR A 88 6.69 -5.18 3.11
CA THR A 88 7.71 -5.47 2.10
C THR A 88 7.32 -4.75 0.82
N LEU A 89 8.23 -3.94 0.29
CA LEU A 89 8.00 -3.16 -0.92
C LEU A 89 8.96 -3.59 -2.02
N TYR A 90 8.40 -3.86 -3.20
CA TYR A 90 9.20 -4.13 -4.40
C TYR A 90 8.89 -3.05 -5.43
N LEU A 91 9.90 -2.21 -5.70
CA LEU A 91 9.82 -1.22 -6.76
C LEU A 91 10.44 -1.84 -8.00
N THR A 92 9.66 -1.91 -9.07
CA THR A 92 10.06 -2.62 -10.28
C THR A 92 9.81 -1.77 -11.52
N GLN A 93 10.37 -2.22 -12.62
CA GLN A 93 10.06 -1.66 -13.94
C GLN A 93 9.60 -2.79 -14.83
N LYS A 94 8.75 -2.47 -15.79
CA LYS A 94 8.24 -3.46 -16.72
C LYS A 94 9.37 -3.92 -17.65
N VAL A 95 9.48 -5.24 -17.90
CA VAL A 95 10.50 -5.81 -18.78
C VAL A 95 9.96 -6.38 -20.08
N ASP A 96 8.61 -6.51 -20.19
CA ASP A 96 7.97 -7.01 -21.42
C ASP A 96 6.84 -6.06 -21.91
#